data_edb475319c91aa50d8bc24692fd37dd0
#
_entry.id   edb475319c91aa50d8bc24692fd37dd0
#
_cell.length_a   1.000
_cell.length_b   1.000
_cell.length_c   1.000
_cell.angle_alpha   90.00
_cell.angle_beta   90.00
_cell.angle_gamma   90.00
#
_symmetry.space_group_name_H-M   'P 1'
#
loop_
_entity.id
_entity.type
_entity.pdbx_description
1 polymer ?
#
loop_
_entity_poly.entity_id
_entity_poly.type
_entity_poly.pdbx_seq_one_letter_code
_entity_poly.pdbx_strand_id
1 'polypeptide(L)'
;MYKPYENPHATFWNGVRNYAFLMWALTVREIRAASGGAALGLLKGIGMALAFCLVFYFIMTFAGLTGLAVRGDLMIFIIIGIGFFFAAKMTMMAALSAMTGSWDMASHPHLSPVLFVYSKSIAVFYNYFIAIVILYLGNGMINGSYELQSPIMFFPLFTLSWLCGMGAGMFLGFMMFYFSWAQLFKRVFMRVLFITSGKFTNANVIPNDALPFFTWNPMFHLIDQMRGAAFINYTPHNTNLVYPIIVTFLLLVSGHILHDYMLRHRNVMT
;
A
#
# COMPACT_ATOMS: atom_id res chain seq x y z
N MET A 1 13.62 33.24 25.62
CA MET A 1 14.78 32.42 25.30
C MET A 1 14.53 31.03 25.87
N TYR A 2 13.98 30.10 25.08
CA TYR A 2 13.64 28.73 25.52
C TYR A 2 14.92 27.91 25.48
N LYS A 3 15.47 27.54 26.64
CA LYS A 3 16.56 26.56 26.73
C LYS A 3 15.98 25.18 26.42
N PRO A 4 16.42 24.47 25.39
CA PRO A 4 16.02 23.08 25.21
C PRO A 4 16.50 22.30 26.43
N TYR A 5 15.60 21.53 27.03
CA TYR A 5 15.90 20.65 28.15
C TYR A 5 16.81 19.54 27.63
N GLU A 6 18.12 19.73 27.74
CA GLU A 6 19.12 18.71 27.51
C GLU A 6 19.05 17.73 28.68
N ASN A 7 18.33 16.63 28.48
CA ASN A 7 18.35 15.51 29.39
C ASN A 7 19.50 14.58 28.95
N PRO A 8 20.68 14.62 29.61
CA PRO A 8 21.87 13.86 29.17
C PRO A 8 21.72 12.34 29.32
N HIS A 9 20.61 11.87 29.86
CA HIS A 9 20.26 10.48 30.05
C HIS A 9 19.01 10.04 29.27
N ALA A 10 18.77 10.62 28.07
CA ALA A 10 17.74 10.08 27.18
C ALA A 10 18.15 8.65 26.80
N THR A 11 17.65 7.66 27.54
CA THR A 11 17.85 6.26 27.22
C THR A 11 17.32 5.99 25.80
N PHE A 12 17.96 5.08 25.06
CA PHE A 12 17.52 4.62 23.74
C PHE A 12 15.98 4.42 23.67
N TRP A 13 15.41 3.83 24.71
CA TRP A 13 13.98 3.59 24.86
C TRP A 13 13.13 4.86 24.90
N ASN A 14 13.63 5.95 25.51
CA ASN A 14 12.95 7.26 25.49
C ASN A 14 12.95 7.85 24.08
N GLY A 15 14.04 7.68 23.34
CA GLY A 15 14.12 8.07 21.93
C GLY A 15 13.10 7.32 21.06
N VAL A 16 13.04 5.99 21.18
CA VAL A 16 12.08 5.13 20.47
C VAL A 16 10.64 5.52 20.80
N ARG A 17 10.32 5.74 22.08
CA ARG A 17 8.98 6.15 22.52
C ARG A 17 8.58 7.51 21.96
N ASN A 18 9.48 8.49 21.97
CA ASN A 18 9.22 9.82 21.43
C ASN A 18 9.01 9.77 19.91
N TYR A 19 9.82 8.97 19.19
CA TYR A 19 9.66 8.76 17.75
C TYR A 19 8.31 8.10 17.41
N ALA A 20 7.93 7.06 18.15
CA ALA A 20 6.63 6.39 17.99
C ALA A 20 5.46 7.34 18.28
N PHE A 21 5.57 8.17 19.33
CA PHE A 21 4.56 9.17 19.65
C PHE A 21 4.41 10.24 18.55
N LEU A 22 5.53 10.75 18.02
CA LEU A 22 5.52 11.70 16.90
C LEU A 22 4.91 11.08 15.65
N MET A 23 5.29 9.84 15.32
CA MET A 23 4.73 9.10 14.18
C MET A 23 3.21 8.91 14.32
N TRP A 24 2.74 8.54 15.52
CA TRP A 24 1.32 8.41 15.81
C TRP A 24 0.58 9.76 15.67
N ALA A 25 1.12 10.82 16.27
CA ALA A 25 0.53 12.17 16.20
C ALA A 25 0.42 12.67 14.75
N LEU A 26 1.45 12.44 13.94
CA LEU A 26 1.45 12.78 12.52
C LEU A 26 0.44 11.92 11.73
N THR A 27 0.34 10.63 12.03
CA THR A 27 -0.65 9.74 11.40
C THR A 27 -2.08 10.22 11.69
N VAL A 28 -2.38 10.53 12.95
CA VAL A 28 -3.70 11.08 13.34
C VAL A 28 -3.97 12.42 12.66
N ARG A 29 -2.95 13.27 12.54
CA ARG A 29 -3.05 14.53 11.81
C ARG A 29 -3.38 14.32 10.33
N GLU A 30 -2.71 13.38 9.65
CA GLU A 30 -2.98 13.07 8.24
C GLU A 30 -4.40 12.55 8.03
N ILE A 31 -4.89 11.70 8.92
CA ILE A 31 -6.28 11.22 8.90
C ILE A 31 -7.26 12.38 9.04
N ARG A 32 -6.99 13.33 9.94
CA ARG A 32 -7.85 14.50 10.17
C ARG A 32 -7.81 15.50 9.01
N ALA A 33 -6.63 15.76 8.46
CA ALA A 33 -6.42 16.73 7.39
C ALA A 33 -7.19 16.38 6.10
N ALA A 34 -7.46 15.11 5.86
CA ALA A 34 -8.15 14.66 4.67
C ALA A 34 -9.61 15.14 4.55
N SER A 35 -10.26 15.62 5.62
CA SER A 35 -11.70 15.95 5.58
C SER A 35 -12.21 16.90 6.66
N GLY A 36 -11.35 17.70 7.28
CA GLY A 36 -11.79 18.69 8.29
C GLY A 36 -12.18 18.13 9.66
N GLY A 37 -12.09 16.80 9.86
CA GLY A 37 -12.34 16.11 11.13
C GLY A 37 -11.89 14.65 11.11
N ALA A 38 -11.52 14.09 12.29
CA ALA A 38 -11.00 12.71 12.37
C ALA A 38 -12.01 11.67 11.86
N ALA A 39 -13.27 11.78 12.27
CA ALA A 39 -14.31 10.82 11.88
C ALA A 39 -14.63 10.90 10.38
N LEU A 40 -14.75 12.10 9.82
CA LEU A 40 -15.02 12.29 8.40
C LEU A 40 -13.85 11.86 7.54
N GLY A 41 -12.59 12.04 8.00
CA GLY A 41 -11.40 11.58 7.30
C GLY A 41 -11.31 10.07 7.20
N LEU A 42 -11.61 9.36 8.28
CA LEU A 42 -11.71 7.91 8.32
C LEU A 42 -12.84 7.41 7.43
N LEU A 43 -14.04 7.95 7.59
CA LEU A 43 -15.20 7.56 6.78
C LEU A 43 -14.96 7.74 5.29
N LYS A 44 -14.32 8.85 4.87
CA LYS A 44 -13.96 9.08 3.48
C LYS A 44 -12.94 8.08 2.97
N GLY A 45 -11.87 7.81 3.74
CA GLY A 45 -10.82 6.86 3.35
C GLY A 45 -11.35 5.43 3.24
N ILE A 46 -12.08 4.97 4.25
CA ILE A 46 -12.72 3.66 4.28
C ILE A 46 -13.79 3.57 3.18
N GLY A 47 -14.66 4.58 3.08
CA GLY A 47 -15.74 4.63 2.08
C GLY A 47 -15.21 4.58 0.65
N MET A 48 -14.07 5.22 0.36
CA MET A 48 -13.45 5.15 -0.97
C MET A 48 -12.93 3.74 -1.28
N ALA A 49 -12.32 3.07 -0.31
CA ALA A 49 -11.85 1.69 -0.47
C ALA A 49 -13.03 0.72 -0.67
N LEU A 50 -14.10 0.88 0.13
CA LEU A 50 -15.34 0.12 -0.03
C LEU A 50 -15.97 0.34 -1.42
N ALA A 51 -16.09 1.60 -1.84
CA ALA A 51 -16.68 1.95 -3.12
C ALA A 51 -15.93 1.32 -4.30
N PHE A 52 -14.59 1.32 -4.28
CA PHE A 52 -13.80 0.64 -5.32
C PHE A 52 -14.12 -0.85 -5.39
N CYS A 53 -14.13 -1.56 -4.28
CA CYS A 53 -14.42 -2.99 -4.27
C CYS A 53 -15.85 -3.26 -4.74
N LEU A 54 -16.84 -2.50 -4.26
CA LEU A 54 -18.25 -2.67 -4.66
C LEU A 54 -18.47 -2.36 -6.14
N VAL A 55 -17.90 -1.28 -6.67
CA VAL A 55 -18.02 -0.95 -8.09
C VAL A 55 -17.49 -2.08 -8.97
N PHE A 56 -16.32 -2.63 -8.64
CA PHE A 56 -15.76 -3.76 -9.40
C PHE A 56 -16.57 -5.05 -9.20
N TYR A 57 -17.13 -5.27 -8.02
CA TYR A 57 -18.06 -6.39 -7.80
C TYR A 57 -19.27 -6.30 -8.74
N PHE A 58 -19.92 -5.15 -8.80
CA PHE A 58 -21.06 -4.95 -9.70
C PHE A 58 -20.65 -5.08 -11.18
N ILE A 59 -19.52 -4.47 -11.59
CA ILE A 59 -19.04 -4.60 -12.97
C ILE A 59 -18.84 -6.06 -13.35
N MET A 60 -18.16 -6.86 -12.52
CA MET A 60 -17.92 -8.28 -12.79
C MET A 60 -19.21 -9.10 -12.80
N THR A 61 -20.12 -8.80 -11.87
CA THR A 61 -21.43 -9.47 -11.81
C THR A 61 -22.27 -9.18 -13.05
N PHE A 62 -22.40 -7.91 -13.46
CA PHE A 62 -23.16 -7.53 -14.64
C PHE A 62 -22.52 -7.98 -15.95
N ALA A 63 -21.19 -8.07 -16.01
CA ALA A 63 -20.47 -8.58 -17.17
C ALA A 63 -20.52 -10.12 -17.28
N GLY A 64 -21.15 -10.83 -16.35
CA GLY A 64 -21.20 -12.29 -16.34
C GLY A 64 -19.86 -12.96 -16.07
N LEU A 65 -18.86 -12.22 -15.55
CA LEU A 65 -17.51 -12.70 -15.31
C LEU A 65 -17.37 -13.48 -13.99
N THR A 66 -18.46 -13.94 -13.41
CA THR A 66 -18.51 -14.64 -12.13
C THR A 66 -17.85 -16.03 -12.15
N GLY A 67 -17.69 -16.64 -13.34
CA GLY A 67 -17.09 -17.96 -13.52
C GLY A 67 -15.61 -18.00 -13.87
N LEU A 68 -14.98 -16.84 -14.03
CA LEU A 68 -13.62 -16.76 -14.60
C LEU A 68 -12.48 -16.97 -13.61
N ALA A 69 -12.77 -16.92 -12.31
CA ALA A 69 -11.68 -16.75 -11.39
C ALA A 69 -11.28 -18.03 -10.66
N VAL A 70 -12.04 -18.39 -9.69
CA VAL A 70 -11.80 -19.53 -8.81
C VAL A 70 -13.18 -20.04 -8.36
N ARG A 71 -13.32 -21.32 -8.09
CA ARG A 71 -14.54 -21.84 -7.48
C ARG A 71 -14.63 -21.32 -6.03
N GLY A 72 -15.37 -20.24 -5.82
CA GLY A 72 -15.51 -19.56 -4.53
C GLY A 72 -16.29 -18.26 -4.64
N ASP A 73 -16.33 -17.51 -3.55
CA ASP A 73 -17.06 -16.24 -3.48
C ASP A 73 -16.37 -15.13 -4.29
N LEU A 74 -17.13 -14.57 -5.26
CA LEU A 74 -16.67 -13.47 -6.10
C LEU A 74 -16.24 -12.24 -5.28
N MET A 75 -16.95 -11.96 -4.19
CA MET A 75 -16.63 -10.80 -3.35
C MET A 75 -15.27 -10.96 -2.68
N ILE A 76 -14.94 -12.15 -2.16
CA ILE A 76 -13.63 -12.45 -1.59
C ILE A 76 -12.53 -12.34 -2.65
N PHE A 77 -12.78 -12.83 -3.87
CA PHE A 77 -11.85 -12.70 -4.98
C PHE A 77 -11.53 -11.23 -5.30
N ILE A 78 -12.54 -10.37 -5.30
CA ILE A 78 -12.41 -8.93 -5.55
C ILE A 78 -11.72 -8.22 -4.39
N ILE A 79 -12.08 -8.52 -3.14
CA ILE A 79 -11.44 -7.96 -1.94
C ILE A 79 -9.93 -8.22 -2.00
N ILE A 80 -9.51 -9.44 -2.32
CA ILE A 80 -8.11 -9.80 -2.43
C ILE A 80 -7.46 -9.05 -3.61
N GLY A 81 -8.03 -9.14 -4.80
CA GLY A 81 -7.43 -8.53 -6.00
C GLY A 81 -7.40 -7.00 -5.94
N ILE A 82 -8.55 -6.39 -5.72
CA ILE A 82 -8.74 -4.94 -5.74
C ILE A 82 -8.21 -4.31 -4.45
N GLY A 83 -8.54 -4.88 -3.29
CA GLY A 83 -8.16 -4.34 -1.98
C GLY A 83 -6.64 -4.28 -1.81
N PHE A 84 -5.93 -5.36 -2.09
CA PHE A 84 -4.45 -5.42 -2.02
C PHE A 84 -3.79 -4.46 -3.01
N PHE A 85 -4.25 -4.48 -4.26
CA PHE A 85 -3.70 -3.60 -5.28
C PHE A 85 -3.88 -2.12 -4.94
N PHE A 86 -5.09 -1.72 -4.53
CA PHE A 86 -5.36 -0.32 -4.19
C PHE A 86 -4.69 0.11 -2.89
N ALA A 87 -4.56 -0.78 -1.90
CA ALA A 87 -3.77 -0.50 -0.71
C ALA A 87 -2.31 -0.17 -1.07
N ALA A 88 -1.66 -0.99 -1.90
CA ALA A 88 -0.30 -0.73 -2.38
C ALA A 88 -0.22 0.55 -3.22
N LYS A 89 -1.14 0.74 -4.17
CA LYS A 89 -1.19 1.92 -5.04
C LYS A 89 -1.37 3.21 -4.25
N MET A 90 -2.29 3.24 -3.30
CA MET A 90 -2.56 4.44 -2.50
C MET A 90 -1.42 4.72 -1.52
N THR A 91 -0.79 3.68 -0.97
CA THR A 91 0.43 3.83 -0.18
C THR A 91 1.57 4.40 -1.00
N MET A 92 1.76 3.92 -2.23
CA MET A 92 2.75 4.46 -3.15
C MET A 92 2.51 5.95 -3.44
N MET A 93 1.25 6.36 -3.66
CA MET A 93 0.89 7.76 -3.86
C MET A 93 1.09 8.61 -2.60
N ALA A 94 0.78 8.06 -1.43
CA ALA A 94 0.98 8.73 -0.14
C ALA A 94 2.47 8.95 0.16
N ALA A 95 3.30 7.92 -0.01
CA ALA A 95 4.75 8.01 0.15
C ALA A 95 5.38 9.00 -0.84
N LEU A 96 4.99 8.94 -2.12
CA LEU A 96 5.42 9.87 -3.15
C LEU A 96 5.05 11.31 -2.78
N SER A 97 3.80 11.56 -2.35
CA SER A 97 3.36 12.90 -1.95
C SER A 97 4.10 13.41 -0.71
N ALA A 98 4.50 12.51 0.20
CA ALA A 98 5.32 12.87 1.34
C ALA A 98 6.74 13.26 0.91
N MET A 99 7.32 12.56 -0.05
CA MET A 99 8.65 12.86 -0.60
C MET A 99 8.70 14.21 -1.30
N THR A 100 7.63 14.62 -1.99
CA THR A 100 7.60 15.84 -2.81
C THR A 100 7.00 17.06 -2.12
N GLY A 101 6.16 16.88 -1.10
CA GLY A 101 5.35 17.96 -0.52
C GLY A 101 5.61 18.26 0.97
N SER A 102 6.48 17.53 1.67
CA SER A 102 6.68 17.71 3.12
C SER A 102 7.89 18.60 3.48
N TRP A 103 8.48 19.26 2.50
CA TRP A 103 9.72 20.01 2.68
C TRP A 103 9.58 21.23 3.59
N ASP A 104 8.46 21.95 3.52
CA ASP A 104 8.22 23.13 4.38
C ASP A 104 8.12 22.76 5.87
N MET A 105 7.62 21.55 6.16
CA MET A 105 7.54 21.04 7.53
C MET A 105 8.84 20.43 8.04
N ALA A 106 9.74 20.02 7.14
CA ALA A 106 11.06 19.51 7.47
C ALA A 106 12.02 20.60 8.00
N SER A 107 11.62 21.87 7.96
CA SER A 107 12.35 22.98 8.59
C SER A 107 12.33 22.92 10.12
N HIS A 108 11.43 22.14 10.72
CA HIS A 108 11.44 21.92 12.17
C HIS A 108 12.54 20.93 12.58
N PRO A 109 13.48 21.29 13.47
CA PRO A 109 14.68 20.50 13.78
C PRO A 109 14.41 19.12 14.39
N HIS A 110 13.18 18.85 14.84
CA HIS A 110 12.79 17.58 15.46
C HIS A 110 11.95 16.67 14.55
N LEU A 111 11.59 17.11 13.32
CA LEU A 111 10.76 16.36 12.41
C LEU A 111 11.59 15.86 11.23
N SER A 112 11.90 14.57 11.23
CA SER A 112 12.50 13.93 10.06
C SER A 112 11.48 13.82 8.94
N PRO A 113 11.82 14.20 7.68
CA PRO A 113 10.92 14.02 6.53
C PRO A 113 10.47 12.57 6.33
N VAL A 114 11.27 11.60 6.73
CA VAL A 114 10.91 10.16 6.71
C VAL A 114 9.67 9.87 7.56
N LEU A 115 9.48 10.60 8.67
CA LEU A 115 8.27 10.46 9.51
C LEU A 115 6.98 10.75 8.74
N PHE A 116 7.01 11.69 7.79
CA PHE A 116 5.84 12.00 6.96
C PHE A 116 5.55 10.88 5.96
N VAL A 117 6.57 10.22 5.43
CA VAL A 117 6.40 9.05 4.56
C VAL A 117 5.71 7.93 5.33
N TYR A 118 6.21 7.61 6.52
CA TYR A 118 5.64 6.55 7.35
C TYR A 118 4.22 6.91 7.82
N SER A 119 4.00 8.13 8.33
CA SER A 119 2.69 8.52 8.87
C SER A 119 1.60 8.51 7.80
N LYS A 120 1.86 9.03 6.60
CA LYS A 120 0.92 8.97 5.47
C LYS A 120 0.67 7.53 5.00
N SER A 121 1.73 6.71 4.94
CA SER A 121 1.62 5.30 4.54
C SER A 121 0.82 4.48 5.55
N ILE A 122 1.02 4.70 6.86
CA ILE A 122 0.27 4.05 7.94
C ILE A 122 -1.21 4.46 7.92
N ALA A 123 -1.51 5.72 7.64
CA ALA A 123 -2.90 6.17 7.50
C ALA A 123 -3.64 5.44 6.37
N VAL A 124 -2.97 5.21 5.24
CA VAL A 124 -3.52 4.40 4.13
C VAL A 124 -3.67 2.94 4.52
N PHE A 125 -2.67 2.34 5.18
CA PHE A 125 -2.74 0.96 5.69
C PHE A 125 -3.99 0.75 6.54
N TYR A 126 -4.18 1.63 7.51
CA TYR A 126 -5.31 1.58 8.43
C TYR A 126 -6.66 1.66 7.71
N ASN A 127 -6.82 2.62 6.78
CA ASN A 127 -8.06 2.79 6.02
C ASN A 127 -8.40 1.57 5.18
N TYR A 128 -7.43 1.02 4.44
CA TYR A 128 -7.67 -0.15 3.58
C TYR A 128 -7.84 -1.42 4.37
N PHE A 129 -7.09 -1.60 5.45
CA PHE A 129 -7.23 -2.76 6.33
C PHE A 129 -8.63 -2.83 6.94
N ILE A 130 -9.12 -1.73 7.50
CA ILE A 130 -10.48 -1.66 8.06
C ILE A 130 -11.54 -1.88 6.97
N ALA A 131 -11.38 -1.26 5.81
CA ALA A 131 -12.33 -1.44 4.71
C ALA A 131 -12.43 -2.90 4.26
N ILE A 132 -11.30 -3.59 4.13
CA ILE A 132 -11.25 -5.01 3.79
C ILE A 132 -11.92 -5.87 4.85
N VAL A 133 -11.66 -5.60 6.14
CA VAL A 133 -12.30 -6.33 7.25
C VAL A 133 -13.81 -6.11 7.23
N ILE A 134 -14.29 -4.88 7.02
CA ILE A 134 -15.73 -4.58 6.92
C ILE A 134 -16.35 -5.34 5.76
N LEU A 135 -15.72 -5.32 4.57
CA LEU A 135 -16.22 -6.04 3.39
C LEU A 135 -16.26 -7.55 3.62
N TYR A 136 -15.21 -8.12 4.21
CA TYR A 136 -15.12 -9.54 4.48
C TYR A 136 -16.20 -9.99 5.48
N LEU A 137 -16.33 -9.27 6.60
CA LEU A 137 -17.37 -9.58 7.61
C LEU A 137 -18.77 -9.36 7.05
N GLY A 138 -19.01 -8.27 6.32
CA GLY A 138 -20.29 -7.98 5.67
C GLY A 138 -20.66 -9.05 4.66
N ASN A 139 -19.72 -9.50 3.84
CA ASN A 139 -19.94 -10.60 2.90
C ASN A 139 -20.30 -11.91 3.61
N GLY A 140 -19.57 -12.25 4.68
CA GLY A 140 -19.86 -13.43 5.48
C GLY A 140 -21.23 -13.41 6.14
N MET A 141 -21.70 -12.23 6.59
CA MET A 141 -23.05 -12.05 7.15
C MET A 141 -24.16 -12.20 6.11
N ILE A 142 -23.93 -11.77 4.87
CA ILE A 142 -24.91 -11.82 3.78
C ILE A 142 -24.98 -13.22 3.17
N ASN A 143 -23.82 -13.80 2.86
CA ASN A 143 -23.72 -15.08 2.13
C ASN A 143 -23.61 -16.30 3.05
N GLY A 144 -23.47 -16.11 4.36
CA GLY A 144 -23.35 -17.19 5.35
C GLY A 144 -22.04 -17.98 5.26
N SER A 145 -21.07 -17.55 4.45
CA SER A 145 -19.78 -18.22 4.24
C SER A 145 -18.60 -17.32 4.55
N TYR A 146 -17.68 -17.84 5.33
CA TYR A 146 -16.39 -17.20 5.64
C TYR A 146 -15.27 -18.00 5.00
N GLU A 147 -15.22 -18.00 3.66
CA GLU A 147 -14.22 -18.73 2.89
C GLU A 147 -12.85 -18.07 3.00
N LEU A 148 -12.11 -18.41 4.03
CA LEU A 148 -10.70 -18.06 4.16
C LEU A 148 -9.94 -19.25 4.76
N GLN A 149 -9.27 -20.04 3.94
CA GLN A 149 -8.60 -21.26 4.38
C GLN A 149 -7.46 -20.95 5.38
N SER A 150 -6.70 -19.88 5.13
CA SER A 150 -5.56 -19.48 5.97
C SER A 150 -5.61 -18.00 6.32
N PRO A 151 -6.46 -17.57 7.29
CA PRO A 151 -6.58 -16.17 7.69
C PRO A 151 -5.27 -15.57 8.23
N ILE A 152 -4.39 -16.41 8.78
CA ILE A 152 -3.07 -15.99 9.29
C ILE A 152 -2.20 -15.40 8.17
N MET A 153 -2.31 -15.92 6.94
CA MET A 153 -1.54 -15.41 5.80
C MET A 153 -2.00 -14.05 5.28
N PHE A 154 -3.22 -13.64 5.64
CA PHE A 154 -3.77 -12.35 5.20
C PHE A 154 -2.93 -11.17 5.68
N PHE A 155 -2.63 -11.10 6.97
CA PHE A 155 -1.93 -9.96 7.56
C PHE A 155 -0.50 -9.78 7.02
N PRO A 156 0.38 -10.80 6.96
CA PRO A 156 1.72 -10.65 6.42
C PRO A 156 1.73 -10.30 4.92
N LEU A 157 0.84 -10.91 4.12
CA LEU A 157 0.76 -10.61 2.68
C LEU A 157 0.23 -9.19 2.42
N PHE A 158 -0.77 -8.76 3.19
CA PHE A 158 -1.28 -7.40 3.13
C PHE A 158 -0.20 -6.38 3.54
N THR A 159 0.53 -6.66 4.62
CA THR A 159 1.63 -5.81 5.07
C THR A 159 2.75 -5.74 4.03
N LEU A 160 3.09 -6.85 3.39
CA LEU A 160 4.10 -6.88 2.33
C LEU A 160 3.66 -6.07 1.10
N SER A 161 2.38 -6.16 0.72
CA SER A 161 1.77 -5.34 -0.33
C SER A 161 1.89 -3.83 -0.02
N TRP A 162 1.57 -3.45 1.21
CA TRP A 162 1.69 -2.08 1.70
C TRP A 162 3.15 -1.60 1.70
N LEU A 163 4.11 -2.40 2.20
CA LEU A 163 5.54 -2.08 2.18
C LEU A 163 6.09 -1.93 0.76
N CYS A 164 5.66 -2.79 -0.17
CA CYS A 164 6.01 -2.70 -1.58
C CYS A 164 5.54 -1.36 -2.18
N GLY A 165 4.30 -0.96 -1.88
CA GLY A 165 3.77 0.34 -2.28
C GLY A 165 4.57 1.50 -1.70
N MET A 166 4.94 1.44 -0.41
CA MET A 166 5.71 2.49 0.25
C MET A 166 7.10 2.64 -0.38
N GLY A 167 7.84 1.55 -0.58
CA GLY A 167 9.16 1.59 -1.21
C GLY A 167 9.11 2.13 -2.64
N ALA A 168 8.15 1.67 -3.45
CA ALA A 168 7.93 2.17 -4.80
C ALA A 168 7.57 3.67 -4.81
N GLY A 169 6.80 4.13 -3.83
CA GLY A 169 6.44 5.54 -3.68
C GLY A 169 7.64 6.43 -3.33
N MET A 170 8.53 5.97 -2.46
CA MET A 170 9.77 6.67 -2.12
C MET A 170 10.67 6.77 -3.35
N PHE A 171 10.87 5.69 -4.08
CA PHE A 171 11.68 5.67 -5.31
C PHE A 171 11.12 6.62 -6.38
N LEU A 172 9.81 6.56 -6.65
CA LEU A 172 9.16 7.47 -7.61
C LEU A 172 9.18 8.92 -7.14
N GLY A 173 9.09 9.16 -5.83
CA GLY A 173 9.21 10.50 -5.25
C GLY A 173 10.56 11.13 -5.53
N PHE A 174 11.64 10.36 -5.36
CA PHE A 174 12.99 10.77 -5.75
C PHE A 174 13.07 11.09 -7.25
N MET A 175 12.57 10.20 -8.11
CA MET A 175 12.55 10.42 -9.55
C MET A 175 11.82 11.72 -9.92
N MET A 176 10.68 11.99 -9.31
CA MET A 176 9.90 13.21 -9.59
C MET A 176 10.55 14.48 -9.07
N PHE A 177 11.39 14.39 -8.05
CA PHE A 177 12.11 15.56 -7.54
C PHE A 177 13.21 16.01 -8.49
N TYR A 178 13.95 15.07 -9.08
CA TYR A 178 15.08 15.39 -9.97
C TYR A 178 14.72 15.48 -11.45
N PHE A 179 13.66 14.78 -11.89
CA PHE A 179 13.35 14.62 -13.29
C PHE A 179 11.91 15.06 -13.61
N SER A 180 11.74 16.12 -14.39
CA SER A 180 10.42 16.64 -14.79
C SER A 180 9.59 15.64 -15.62
N TRP A 181 10.23 14.79 -16.43
CA TRP A 181 9.59 13.73 -17.21
C TRP A 181 9.00 12.60 -16.33
N ALA A 182 9.45 12.47 -15.09
CA ALA A 182 8.99 11.42 -14.18
C ALA A 182 7.49 11.50 -13.85
N GLN A 183 6.86 12.67 -13.99
CA GLN A 183 5.40 12.79 -13.85
C GLN A 183 4.64 12.04 -14.96
N LEU A 184 5.14 12.09 -16.19
CA LEU A 184 4.56 11.34 -17.30
C LEU A 184 4.81 9.85 -17.12
N PHE A 185 6.06 9.47 -16.79
CA PHE A 185 6.44 8.10 -16.48
C PHE A 185 5.54 7.49 -15.39
N LYS A 186 5.31 8.20 -14.28
CA LYS A 186 4.40 7.75 -13.21
C LYS A 186 3.02 7.39 -13.74
N ARG A 187 2.43 8.22 -14.60
CA ARG A 187 1.08 7.97 -15.15
C ARG A 187 1.03 6.67 -15.97
N VAL A 188 2.01 6.47 -16.83
CA VAL A 188 2.12 5.26 -17.65
C VAL A 188 2.40 4.04 -16.77
N PHE A 189 3.39 4.14 -15.90
CA PHE A 189 3.79 3.07 -14.98
C PHE A 189 2.63 2.57 -14.11
N MET A 190 1.83 3.50 -13.55
CA MET A 190 0.63 3.15 -12.78
C MET A 190 -0.41 2.38 -13.59
N ARG A 191 -0.58 2.70 -14.88
CA ARG A 191 -1.50 1.96 -15.76
C ARG A 191 -0.97 0.56 -16.05
N VAL A 192 0.32 0.44 -16.31
CA VAL A 192 0.98 -0.86 -16.55
C VAL A 192 0.87 -1.73 -15.30
N LEU A 193 1.22 -1.21 -14.11
CA LEU A 193 1.04 -1.94 -12.84
C LEU A 193 -0.42 -2.36 -12.61
N PHE A 194 -1.38 -1.51 -12.98
CA PHE A 194 -2.80 -1.82 -12.84
C PHE A 194 -3.21 -2.99 -13.73
N ILE A 195 -2.75 -3.05 -14.97
CA ILE A 195 -3.09 -4.12 -15.92
C ILE A 195 -2.39 -5.42 -15.53
N THR A 196 -1.10 -5.36 -15.20
CA THR A 196 -0.27 -6.54 -14.93
C THR A 196 -0.38 -7.08 -13.50
N SER A 197 -1.22 -6.51 -12.65
CA SER A 197 -1.37 -6.96 -11.25
C SER A 197 -2.15 -8.25 -11.08
N GLY A 198 -2.81 -8.78 -12.14
CA GLY A 198 -3.60 -10.00 -12.07
C GLY A 198 -4.85 -9.93 -11.17
N LYS A 199 -5.29 -8.72 -10.78
CA LYS A 199 -6.41 -8.54 -9.85
C LYS A 199 -7.75 -9.05 -10.36
N PHE A 200 -7.92 -9.15 -11.69
CA PHE A 200 -9.14 -9.65 -12.34
C PHE A 200 -9.04 -11.08 -12.83
N THR A 201 -7.85 -11.67 -12.82
CA THR A 201 -7.60 -13.01 -13.31
C THR A 201 -6.65 -13.75 -12.37
N ASN A 202 -6.69 -15.08 -12.36
CA ASN A 202 -5.71 -15.86 -11.63
C ASN A 202 -4.53 -16.25 -12.54
N ALA A 203 -3.36 -16.52 -11.92
CA ALA A 203 -2.15 -16.81 -12.66
C ALA A 203 -2.24 -18.10 -13.49
N ASN A 204 -3.03 -19.08 -13.06
CA ASN A 204 -3.11 -20.40 -13.71
C ASN A 204 -3.92 -20.38 -15.01
N VAL A 205 -4.72 -19.33 -15.27
CA VAL A 205 -5.53 -19.18 -16.49
C VAL A 205 -4.76 -18.42 -17.58
N ILE A 206 -3.70 -17.71 -17.20
CA ILE A 206 -2.89 -16.92 -18.13
C ILE A 206 -2.06 -17.85 -19.00
N PRO A 207 -2.12 -17.74 -20.36
CA PRO A 207 -1.27 -18.51 -21.25
C PRO A 207 0.23 -18.29 -20.96
N ASN A 208 1.04 -19.34 -21.11
CA ASN A 208 2.47 -19.28 -20.81
C ASN A 208 3.21 -18.17 -21.55
N ASP A 209 2.81 -17.88 -22.79
CA ASP A 209 3.40 -16.82 -23.62
C ASP A 209 3.12 -15.41 -23.06
N ALA A 210 2.03 -15.24 -22.33
CA ALA A 210 1.64 -13.97 -21.72
C ALA A 210 2.13 -13.81 -20.27
N LEU A 211 2.51 -14.90 -19.59
CA LEU A 211 2.97 -14.88 -18.19
C LEU A 211 4.11 -13.88 -17.93
N PRO A 212 5.15 -13.75 -18.79
CA PRO A 212 6.25 -12.81 -18.55
C PRO A 212 5.80 -11.35 -18.40
N PHE A 213 4.67 -10.97 -19.04
CA PHE A 213 4.09 -9.64 -18.90
C PHE A 213 3.46 -9.37 -17.53
N PHE A 214 3.22 -10.40 -16.73
CA PHE A 214 2.63 -10.31 -15.40
C PHE A 214 3.65 -10.57 -14.29
N THR A 215 4.54 -11.54 -14.49
CA THR A 215 5.45 -12.04 -13.45
C THR A 215 6.51 -11.05 -12.98
N TRP A 216 6.81 -10.00 -13.76
CA TRP A 216 7.69 -8.91 -13.31
C TRP A 216 7.04 -8.03 -12.22
N ASN A 217 5.70 -8.05 -12.10
CA ASN A 217 4.98 -7.23 -11.14
C ASN A 217 4.89 -7.94 -9.78
N PRO A 218 5.49 -7.42 -8.70
CA PRO A 218 5.44 -8.06 -7.40
C PRO A 218 4.00 -8.19 -6.86
N MET A 219 3.10 -7.27 -7.23
CA MET A 219 1.70 -7.32 -6.82
C MET A 219 0.96 -8.52 -7.43
N PHE A 220 1.35 -8.96 -8.63
CA PHE A 220 0.80 -10.17 -9.24
C PHE A 220 1.03 -11.40 -8.38
N HIS A 221 2.26 -11.56 -7.89
CA HIS A 221 2.61 -12.67 -6.99
C HIS A 221 1.87 -12.59 -5.66
N LEU A 222 1.80 -11.40 -5.04
CA LEU A 222 1.14 -11.23 -3.74
C LEU A 222 -0.35 -11.52 -3.79
N ILE A 223 -1.03 -11.02 -4.82
CA ILE A 223 -2.47 -11.24 -5.01
C ILE A 223 -2.77 -12.72 -5.28
N ASP A 224 -1.98 -13.35 -6.12
CA ASP A 224 -2.17 -14.75 -6.49
C ASP A 224 -1.87 -15.69 -5.31
N GLN A 225 -0.81 -15.46 -4.55
CA GLN A 225 -0.48 -16.21 -3.34
C GLN A 225 -1.54 -16.02 -2.25
N MET A 226 -2.12 -14.81 -2.12
CA MET A 226 -3.23 -14.60 -1.19
C MET A 226 -4.49 -15.37 -1.62
N ARG A 227 -4.76 -15.48 -2.94
CA ARG A 227 -5.84 -16.33 -3.43
C ARG A 227 -5.60 -17.80 -3.09
N GLY A 228 -4.36 -18.29 -3.21
CA GLY A 228 -3.98 -19.63 -2.76
C GLY A 228 -4.22 -19.86 -1.27
N ALA A 229 -4.02 -18.83 -0.44
CA ALA A 229 -4.29 -18.90 1.00
C ALA A 229 -5.78 -18.75 1.35
N ALA A 230 -6.58 -18.16 0.46
CA ALA A 230 -8.00 -17.93 0.68
C ALA A 230 -8.88 -19.09 0.19
N PHE A 231 -8.62 -19.59 -1.02
CA PHE A 231 -9.49 -20.55 -1.69
C PHE A 231 -8.95 -21.97 -1.63
N ILE A 232 -9.72 -22.90 -1.08
CA ILE A 232 -9.34 -24.32 -0.91
C ILE A 232 -9.00 -25.00 -2.26
N ASN A 233 -9.67 -24.63 -3.32
CA ASN A 233 -9.52 -25.24 -4.65
C ASN A 233 -8.56 -24.47 -5.56
N TYR A 234 -7.70 -23.61 -5.00
CA TYR A 234 -6.74 -22.84 -5.77
C TYR A 234 -5.33 -22.98 -5.24
N THR A 235 -4.43 -23.51 -6.06
CA THR A 235 -2.99 -23.58 -5.76
C THR A 235 -2.25 -22.73 -6.78
N PRO A 236 -1.50 -21.69 -6.36
CA PRO A 236 -0.72 -20.85 -7.25
C PRO A 236 0.52 -21.61 -7.74
N HIS A 237 0.59 -21.91 -9.07
CA HIS A 237 1.72 -22.62 -9.68
C HIS A 237 2.74 -21.67 -10.31
N ASN A 238 2.29 -20.52 -10.81
CA ASN A 238 3.09 -19.60 -11.61
C ASN A 238 3.65 -18.42 -10.81
N THR A 239 3.46 -18.42 -9.48
CA THR A 239 3.87 -17.33 -8.61
C THR A 239 4.60 -17.85 -7.38
N ASN A 240 5.43 -16.99 -6.76
CA ASN A 240 6.15 -17.30 -5.53
C ASN A 240 6.21 -16.08 -4.61
N LEU A 241 6.52 -16.27 -3.33
CA LEU A 241 6.65 -15.21 -2.34
C LEU A 241 8.06 -14.62 -2.26
N VAL A 242 9.07 -15.34 -2.72
CA VAL A 242 10.47 -14.89 -2.60
C VAL A 242 10.70 -13.64 -3.45
N TYR A 243 10.18 -13.62 -4.67
CA TYR A 243 10.33 -12.50 -5.58
C TYR A 243 9.77 -11.18 -5.02
N PRO A 244 8.48 -11.09 -4.58
CA PRO A 244 7.97 -9.84 -4.03
C PRO A 244 8.64 -9.43 -2.71
N ILE A 245 9.15 -10.37 -1.90
CA ILE A 245 9.93 -10.04 -0.70
C ILE A 245 11.23 -9.34 -1.09
N ILE A 246 11.99 -9.91 -2.04
CA ILE A 246 13.25 -9.33 -2.51
C ILE A 246 13.01 -7.95 -3.14
N VAL A 247 12.02 -7.84 -4.03
CA VAL A 247 11.69 -6.56 -4.69
C VAL A 247 11.28 -5.51 -3.67
N THR A 248 10.44 -5.86 -2.69
CA THR A 248 10.03 -4.95 -1.63
C THR A 248 11.22 -4.48 -0.80
N PHE A 249 12.10 -5.39 -0.41
CA PHE A 249 13.32 -5.06 0.34
C PHE A 249 14.21 -4.08 -0.45
N LEU A 250 14.47 -4.38 -1.72
CA LEU A 250 15.28 -3.52 -2.59
C LEU A 250 14.65 -2.13 -2.77
N LEU A 251 13.34 -2.05 -2.96
CA LEU A 251 12.62 -0.78 -3.08
C LEU A 251 12.67 0.04 -1.79
N LEU A 252 12.53 -0.60 -0.63
CA LEU A 252 12.63 0.10 0.66
C LEU A 252 14.05 0.60 0.92
N VAL A 253 15.05 -0.24 0.74
CA VAL A 253 16.46 0.14 0.96
C VAL A 253 16.86 1.27 0.00
N SER A 254 16.60 1.10 -1.30
CA SER A 254 16.89 2.16 -2.28
C SER A 254 16.11 3.44 -1.98
N GLY A 255 14.83 3.34 -1.62
CA GLY A 255 14.00 4.48 -1.25
C GLY A 255 14.57 5.27 -0.08
N HIS A 256 15.06 4.60 0.97
CA HIS A 256 15.68 5.28 2.12
C HIS A 256 17.03 5.92 1.77
N ILE A 257 17.87 5.21 1.01
CA ILE A 257 19.17 5.76 0.55
C ILE A 257 18.95 7.02 -0.31
N LEU A 258 18.02 6.95 -1.26
CA LEU A 258 17.69 8.07 -2.13
C LEU A 258 17.08 9.25 -1.37
N HIS A 259 16.24 8.97 -0.36
CA HIS A 259 15.68 9.98 0.51
C HIS A 259 16.78 10.69 1.33
N ASP A 260 17.72 9.94 1.93
CA ASP A 260 18.85 10.50 2.67
C ASP A 260 19.76 11.33 1.73
N TYR A 261 19.97 10.86 0.51
CA TYR A 261 20.68 11.62 -0.52
C TYR A 261 19.99 12.97 -0.82
N MET A 262 18.67 12.99 -0.98
CA MET A 262 17.91 14.23 -1.19
C MET A 262 18.09 15.21 -0.03
N LEU A 263 18.07 14.72 1.22
CA LEU A 263 18.26 15.56 2.41
C LEU A 263 19.62 16.24 2.45
N ARG A 264 20.67 15.50 2.09
CA ARG A 264 22.05 16.02 2.13
C ARG A 264 22.35 17.04 1.02
N HIS A 265 21.73 16.89 -0.15
CA HIS A 265 22.01 17.74 -1.32
C HIS A 265 21.00 18.88 -1.51
N ARG A 266 20.03 19.01 -0.62
CA ARG A 266 19.02 20.08 -0.67
C ARG A 266 19.62 21.47 -0.63
N ASN A 267 20.64 21.70 0.22
CA ASN A 267 21.26 23.01 0.45
C ASN A 267 22.11 23.52 -0.73
N VAL A 268 22.29 22.71 -1.77
CA VAL A 268 23.06 23.06 -2.97
C VAL A 268 22.17 23.60 -4.10
N MET A 269 20.83 23.45 -3.95
CA MET A 269 19.86 23.80 -5.01
C MET A 269 18.96 25.01 -4.64
N THR A 270 19.10 25.56 -3.44
CA THR A 270 18.49 26.84 -3.01
C THR A 270 19.53 27.94 -3.00
#